data_0088feccedf49a85b6f39d41ac4dd4b0
#
_entry.id   0088feccedf49a85b6f39d41ac4dd4b0
#
_cell.length_a   1.000
_cell.length_b   1.000
_cell.length_c   1.000
_cell.angle_alpha   90.00
_cell.angle_beta   90.00
_cell.angle_gamma   90.00
#
_symmetry.space_group_name_H-M   'P 1'
#
loop_
_entity.id
_entity.type
_entity.pdbx_description
1 polymer ?
#
loop_
_entity_poly.entity_id
_entity_poly.type
_entity_poly.pdbx_seq_one_letter_code
_entity_poly.pdbx_strand_id
1 'polypeptide(L)'
;MKTLRAFVVFAFFLACLQVFGGAEQSGTELSATELNPRSFEFAVESGYLFGAINPPANYQIGAEFLTARIRWGVVRSDSWLRGYNQFYISGIAEPIFRGIENHYFGFNLGMRYNFVRPGSRLVPYFSGGVGAGWIDSHPEVPGGQGQDFTFNILSAVGVSYIVNDNWKINVGALYQHLSNGGQTDPNPSLNLFGPQVGVTCLF
;
A
#
# COMPACT_ATOMS: atom_id res chain seq x y z
N MET A 1 -17.08 8.52 19.59
CA MET A 1 -15.79 8.55 18.89
C MET A 1 -15.72 7.67 17.62
N LYS A 2 -16.62 6.69 17.40
CA LYS A 2 -16.61 5.84 16.18
C LYS A 2 -17.05 6.56 14.89
N THR A 3 -17.86 7.61 14.98
CA THR A 3 -18.41 8.37 13.85
C THR A 3 -17.43 9.34 13.19
N LEU A 4 -16.43 9.83 13.92
CA LEU A 4 -15.44 10.78 13.37
C LEU A 4 -14.40 10.08 12.45
N ARG A 5 -14.14 8.79 12.69
CA ARG A 5 -13.18 7.99 11.90
C ARG A 5 -13.68 7.66 10.49
N ALA A 6 -14.97 7.46 10.32
CA ALA A 6 -15.59 7.24 9.01
C ALA A 6 -15.62 8.53 8.16
N PHE A 7 -15.65 9.70 8.77
CA PHE A 7 -15.77 10.98 8.07
C PHE A 7 -14.46 11.39 7.36
N VAL A 8 -13.30 11.05 7.90
CA VAL A 8 -12.00 11.41 7.31
C VAL A 8 -11.74 10.59 6.03
N VAL A 9 -12.03 9.30 6.03
CA VAL A 9 -11.89 8.43 4.85
C VAL A 9 -12.89 8.85 3.76
N PHE A 10 -14.11 9.20 4.14
CA PHE A 10 -15.15 9.61 3.19
C PHE A 10 -14.88 11.01 2.58
N ALA A 11 -14.33 11.94 3.35
CA ALA A 11 -13.97 13.27 2.87
C ALA A 11 -12.80 13.23 1.86
N PHE A 12 -11.83 12.33 2.04
CA PHE A 12 -10.75 12.13 1.08
C PHE A 12 -11.26 11.49 -0.23
N PHE A 13 -12.20 10.55 -0.15
CA PHE A 13 -12.85 9.96 -1.33
C PHE A 13 -13.65 11.00 -2.12
N LEU A 14 -14.37 11.91 -1.45
CA LEU A 14 -15.11 13.00 -2.09
C LEU A 14 -14.20 14.03 -2.76
N ALA A 15 -13.06 14.37 -2.17
CA ALA A 15 -12.08 15.28 -2.76
C ALA A 15 -11.47 14.70 -4.04
N CYS A 16 -11.24 13.38 -4.10
CA CYS A 16 -10.81 12.70 -5.32
C CYS A 16 -11.89 12.67 -6.40
N LEU A 17 -13.18 12.55 -6.04
CA LEU A 17 -14.29 12.53 -7.01
C LEU A 17 -14.52 13.87 -7.71
N GLN A 18 -14.19 15.00 -7.09
CA GLN A 18 -14.33 16.31 -7.74
C GLN A 18 -13.32 16.54 -8.87
N VAL A 19 -12.23 15.78 -8.94
CA VAL A 19 -11.25 15.82 -10.04
C VAL A 19 -11.72 15.04 -11.28
N PHE A 20 -12.77 14.23 -11.18
CA PHE A 20 -13.33 13.46 -12.30
C PHE A 20 -14.14 14.28 -13.32
N GLY A 21 -14.40 15.56 -13.08
CA GLY A 21 -15.22 16.44 -13.91
C GLY A 21 -14.42 17.31 -14.88
N GLY A 22 -13.49 16.76 -15.66
CA GLY A 22 -12.71 17.58 -16.61
C GLY A 22 -12.25 16.83 -17.84
N ALA A 23 -12.92 17.18 -18.97
CA ALA A 23 -12.49 17.02 -20.36
C ALA A 23 -12.46 15.59 -20.94
N GLU A 24 -13.50 15.28 -21.72
CA GLU A 24 -13.38 14.38 -22.87
C GLU A 24 -12.25 14.88 -23.80
N GLN A 25 -11.09 14.24 -23.74
CA GLN A 25 -10.11 14.34 -24.80
C GLN A 25 -10.22 13.10 -25.69
N SER A 26 -10.49 13.40 -26.94
CA SER A 26 -10.45 12.60 -28.16
C SER A 26 -9.49 11.40 -28.07
N GLY A 27 -10.00 10.24 -28.46
CA GLY A 27 -9.33 8.96 -28.46
C GLY A 27 -7.96 8.93 -29.11
N THR A 28 -6.95 9.06 -28.29
CA THR A 28 -5.59 8.65 -28.64
C THR A 28 -5.38 7.29 -28.01
N GLU A 29 -5.00 6.32 -28.80
CA GLU A 29 -4.81 4.94 -28.36
C GLU A 29 -3.92 4.87 -27.09
N LEU A 30 -4.46 4.30 -26.03
CA LEU A 30 -3.79 4.08 -24.75
C LEU A 30 -2.52 3.18 -24.82
N SER A 31 -2.10 2.80 -26.02
CA SER A 31 -0.92 1.93 -26.21
C SER A 31 0.40 2.65 -25.92
N ALA A 32 0.43 3.97 -25.97
CA ALA A 32 1.62 4.75 -25.68
C ALA A 32 1.82 4.99 -24.18
N THR A 33 0.80 4.80 -23.36
CA THR A 33 0.81 5.02 -21.92
C THR A 33 1.70 4.05 -21.15
N GLU A 34 2.05 2.94 -21.74
CA GLU A 34 2.86 1.89 -21.12
C GLU A 34 4.24 2.37 -20.63
N LEU A 35 4.81 3.29 -21.36
CA LEU A 35 6.08 3.92 -21.03
C LEU A 35 5.95 5.43 -20.94
N ASN A 36 4.74 5.90 -20.59
CA ASN A 36 4.39 7.29 -20.40
C ASN A 36 5.54 8.05 -19.71
N PRO A 37 5.92 9.24 -20.19
CA PRO A 37 6.92 10.10 -19.56
C PRO A 37 6.56 10.56 -18.14
N ARG A 38 5.31 10.44 -17.73
CA ARG A 38 4.90 10.73 -16.36
C ARG A 38 5.64 9.81 -15.39
N SER A 39 6.54 10.41 -14.63
CA SER A 39 7.44 9.68 -13.75
C SER A 39 6.98 9.64 -12.29
N PHE A 40 6.04 10.50 -11.95
CA PHE A 40 5.54 10.63 -10.57
C PHE A 40 4.10 10.13 -10.45
N GLU A 41 3.85 9.36 -9.41
CA GLU A 41 2.53 8.83 -9.06
C GLU A 41 2.25 9.07 -7.58
N PHE A 42 0.99 9.37 -7.29
CA PHE A 42 0.48 9.44 -5.93
C PHE A 42 -0.69 8.49 -5.78
N ALA A 43 -0.68 7.65 -4.73
CA ALA A 43 -1.71 6.65 -4.50
C ALA A 43 -2.28 6.72 -3.09
N VAL A 44 -3.58 6.46 -3.00
CA VAL A 44 -4.29 6.14 -1.75
C VAL A 44 -4.71 4.68 -1.86
N GLU A 45 -4.28 3.87 -0.91
CA GLU A 45 -4.53 2.43 -0.92
C GLU A 45 -5.06 2.01 0.45
N SER A 46 -6.02 1.10 0.46
CA SER A 46 -6.64 0.56 1.66
C SER A 46 -6.60 -0.96 1.63
N GLY A 47 -6.29 -1.58 2.75
CA GLY A 47 -6.26 -3.02 2.92
C GLY A 47 -7.02 -3.48 4.16
N TYR A 48 -7.39 -4.74 4.18
CA TYR A 48 -7.91 -5.39 5.37
C TYR A 48 -7.08 -6.64 5.65
N LEU A 49 -6.29 -6.59 6.74
CA LEU A 49 -5.28 -7.58 7.03
C LEU A 49 -5.72 -8.47 8.19
N PHE A 50 -5.38 -9.74 8.06
CA PHE A 50 -5.59 -10.77 9.06
C PHE A 50 -4.25 -11.33 9.50
N GLY A 51 -4.09 -11.60 10.79
CA GLY A 51 -2.87 -12.19 11.33
C GLY A 51 -3.10 -12.88 12.65
N ALA A 52 -2.05 -13.55 13.10
CA ALA A 52 -2.01 -14.20 14.40
C ALA A 52 -0.59 -14.22 14.95
N ILE A 53 -0.48 -14.21 16.26
CA ILE A 53 0.76 -14.40 17.01
C ILE A 53 0.64 -15.62 17.94
N ASN A 54 1.78 -16.08 18.47
CA ASN A 54 1.84 -17.15 19.45
C ASN A 54 2.46 -16.61 20.79
N PRO A 55 1.78 -16.66 21.93
CA PRO A 55 0.48 -17.26 22.22
C PRO A 55 -0.66 -16.61 21.44
N PRO A 56 -1.77 -17.35 21.17
CA PRO A 56 -2.72 -16.99 20.15
C PRO A 56 -3.46 -15.70 20.44
N ALA A 57 -3.14 -14.66 19.68
CA ALA A 57 -3.96 -13.48 19.51
C ALA A 57 -4.24 -13.33 18.02
N ASN A 58 -5.51 -13.19 17.65
CA ASN A 58 -5.91 -12.97 16.27
C ASN A 58 -6.03 -11.47 16.03
N TYR A 59 -5.43 -11.00 14.93
CA TYR A 59 -5.46 -9.61 14.53
C TYR A 59 -6.35 -9.41 13.31
N GLN A 60 -7.04 -8.26 13.29
CA GLN A 60 -7.76 -7.71 12.15
C GLN A 60 -7.46 -6.22 12.11
N ILE A 61 -6.85 -5.79 11.01
CA ILE A 61 -6.28 -4.45 10.86
C ILE A 61 -6.79 -3.83 9.58
N GLY A 62 -7.23 -2.57 9.64
CA GLY A 62 -7.43 -1.73 8.47
C GLY A 62 -6.11 -1.06 8.13
N ALA A 63 -5.56 -1.32 6.95
CA ALA A 63 -4.29 -0.77 6.54
C ALA A 63 -4.52 0.34 5.51
N GLU A 64 -4.22 1.59 5.88
CA GLU A 64 -4.38 2.76 5.03
C GLU A 64 -3.00 3.30 4.65
N PHE A 65 -2.78 3.48 3.34
CA PHE A 65 -1.51 3.93 2.78
C PHE A 65 -1.68 5.20 1.97
N LEU A 66 -0.76 6.14 2.18
CA LEU A 66 -0.57 7.31 1.36
C LEU A 66 0.81 7.19 0.71
N THR A 67 0.85 6.90 -0.59
CA THR A 67 2.07 6.47 -1.28
C THR A 67 2.45 7.43 -2.39
N ALA A 68 3.68 7.93 -2.35
CA ALA A 68 4.32 8.60 -3.49
C ALA A 68 5.27 7.64 -4.19
N ARG A 69 5.23 7.58 -5.53
CA ARG A 69 6.10 6.72 -6.35
C ARG A 69 6.81 7.54 -7.41
N ILE A 70 8.07 7.21 -7.64
CA ILE A 70 8.86 7.80 -8.73
C ILE A 70 9.47 6.70 -9.57
N ARG A 71 9.30 6.80 -10.90
CA ARG A 71 9.92 5.88 -11.86
C ARG A 71 11.40 6.21 -11.98
N TRP A 72 12.26 5.18 -11.92
CA TRP A 72 13.70 5.35 -12.04
C TRP A 72 14.35 4.46 -13.12
N GLY A 73 13.64 3.45 -13.62
CA GLY A 73 14.18 2.57 -14.64
C GLY A 73 13.12 1.93 -15.51
N VAL A 74 13.42 1.75 -16.79
CA VAL A 74 12.53 1.14 -17.79
C VAL A 74 13.25 -0.02 -18.45
N VAL A 75 12.61 -1.18 -18.49
CA VAL A 75 13.07 -2.37 -19.22
C VAL A 75 12.31 -2.45 -20.54
N ARG A 76 13.00 -2.12 -21.64
CA ARG A 76 12.50 -2.24 -23.01
C ARG A 76 12.93 -3.59 -23.58
N SER A 77 12.10 -4.59 -23.40
CA SER A 77 12.35 -5.95 -23.89
C SER A 77 11.06 -6.48 -24.51
N ASP A 78 11.18 -7.34 -25.49
CA ASP A 78 10.03 -8.07 -26.06
C ASP A 78 9.63 -9.27 -25.20
N SER A 79 10.33 -9.50 -24.09
CA SER A 79 10.05 -10.55 -23.13
C SER A 79 8.96 -10.16 -22.12
N TRP A 80 8.53 -11.15 -21.32
CA TRP A 80 7.59 -10.92 -20.21
C TRP A 80 8.12 -9.97 -19.11
N LEU A 81 9.44 -9.67 -19.10
CA LEU A 81 10.10 -8.72 -18.21
C LEU A 81 9.95 -7.26 -18.65
N ARG A 82 9.29 -6.99 -19.78
CA ARG A 82 9.01 -5.60 -20.19
C ARG A 82 8.26 -4.85 -19.09
N GLY A 83 8.74 -3.66 -18.73
CA GLY A 83 8.13 -2.90 -17.66
C GLY A 83 9.00 -1.79 -17.11
N TYR A 84 8.70 -1.35 -15.88
CA TYR A 84 9.45 -0.29 -15.22
C TYR A 84 9.49 -0.47 -13.71
N ASN A 85 10.57 0.06 -13.14
CA ASN A 85 10.79 0.15 -11.70
C ASN A 85 10.31 1.49 -11.15
N GLN A 86 9.82 1.46 -9.93
CA GLN A 86 9.50 2.64 -9.13
C GLN A 86 10.11 2.50 -7.74
N PHE A 87 10.68 3.60 -7.23
CA PHE A 87 10.83 3.78 -5.80
C PHE A 87 9.56 4.32 -5.21
N TYR A 88 9.27 3.97 -3.98
CA TYR A 88 8.14 4.53 -3.26
C TYR A 88 8.47 4.89 -1.82
N ILE A 89 7.71 5.85 -1.31
CA ILE A 89 7.54 6.13 0.11
C ILE A 89 6.05 6.07 0.43
N SER A 90 5.70 5.37 1.51
CA SER A 90 4.32 5.26 2.00
C SER A 90 4.25 5.73 3.44
N GLY A 91 3.33 6.63 3.74
CA GLY A 91 2.81 6.83 5.09
C GLY A 91 1.76 5.78 5.39
N ILE A 92 1.74 5.27 6.61
CA ILE A 92 0.92 4.14 7.05
C ILE A 92 0.09 4.57 8.25
N ALA A 93 -1.22 4.24 8.22
CA ALA A 93 -2.11 4.39 9.36
C ALA A 93 -3.01 3.15 9.47
N GLU A 94 -2.92 2.45 10.60
CA GLU A 94 -3.55 1.14 10.78
C GLU A 94 -4.36 1.09 12.07
N PRO A 95 -5.68 1.35 12.02
CA PRO A 95 -6.57 1.00 13.10
C PRO A 95 -6.63 -0.52 13.27
N ILE A 96 -6.40 -1.00 14.48
CA ILE A 96 -6.50 -2.40 14.86
C ILE A 96 -7.92 -2.64 15.39
N PHE A 97 -8.73 -3.39 14.62
CA PHE A 97 -10.11 -3.68 14.98
C PHE A 97 -10.20 -4.84 15.98
N ARG A 98 -9.28 -5.75 15.87
CA ARG A 98 -9.07 -6.89 16.77
C ARG A 98 -7.58 -7.12 16.93
N GLY A 99 -7.13 -7.24 18.17
CA GLY A 99 -5.72 -7.40 18.57
C GLY A 99 -5.55 -7.00 20.02
N ILE A 100 -4.33 -6.98 20.47
CA ILE A 100 -3.94 -6.50 21.80
C ILE A 100 -3.80 -4.98 21.76
N GLU A 101 -3.13 -4.47 20.75
CA GLU A 101 -2.92 -3.07 20.49
C GLU A 101 -4.13 -2.47 19.73
N ASN A 102 -4.22 -1.14 19.66
CA ASN A 102 -5.35 -0.44 19.04
C ASN A 102 -4.99 0.22 17.71
N HIS A 103 -3.72 0.58 17.50
CA HIS A 103 -3.31 1.27 16.27
C HIS A 103 -1.81 1.15 16.02
N TYR A 104 -1.45 1.33 14.74
CA TYR A 104 -0.10 1.49 14.27
C TYR A 104 -0.01 2.68 13.31
N PHE A 105 1.06 3.48 13.43
CA PHE A 105 1.41 4.54 12.51
C PHE A 105 2.87 4.42 12.10
N GLY A 106 3.15 4.58 10.82
CA GLY A 106 4.52 4.42 10.38
C GLY A 106 4.76 4.91 8.95
N PHE A 107 5.91 4.53 8.46
CA PHE A 107 6.29 4.73 7.06
C PHE A 107 6.99 3.49 6.52
N ASN A 108 7.01 3.36 5.19
CA ASN A 108 7.70 2.30 4.47
C ASN A 108 8.36 2.88 3.22
N LEU A 109 9.57 2.45 2.94
CA LEU A 109 10.35 2.77 1.75
C LEU A 109 10.60 1.49 0.97
N GLY A 110 10.41 1.53 -0.33
CA GLY A 110 10.56 0.32 -1.10
C GLY A 110 10.60 0.53 -2.60
N MET A 111 10.47 -0.60 -3.28
CA MET A 111 10.50 -0.67 -4.73
C MET A 111 9.27 -1.42 -5.24
N ARG A 112 8.80 -1.03 -6.42
CA ARG A 112 7.74 -1.68 -7.17
C ARG A 112 8.19 -1.92 -8.59
N TYR A 113 7.96 -3.11 -9.10
CA TYR A 113 8.09 -3.45 -10.50
C TYR A 113 6.73 -3.61 -11.14
N ASN A 114 6.53 -2.96 -12.29
CA ASN A 114 5.31 -2.98 -13.06
C ASN A 114 5.57 -3.68 -14.39
N PHE A 115 4.84 -4.77 -14.66
CA PHE A 115 4.95 -5.56 -15.89
C PHE A 115 4.00 -4.99 -16.94
N VAL A 116 4.55 -4.47 -18.03
CA VAL A 116 3.78 -3.76 -19.05
C VAL A 116 3.73 -4.56 -20.34
N ARG A 117 2.52 -4.75 -20.87
CA ARG A 117 2.31 -5.36 -22.19
C ARG A 117 1.71 -4.31 -23.13
N PRO A 118 2.23 -4.21 -24.38
CA PRO A 118 1.68 -3.35 -25.41
C PRO A 118 0.18 -3.56 -25.61
N GLY A 119 -0.59 -2.45 -25.63
CA GLY A 119 -2.04 -2.48 -25.82
C GLY A 119 -2.86 -2.96 -24.62
N SER A 120 -2.23 -3.35 -23.49
CA SER A 120 -2.94 -3.80 -22.30
C SER A 120 -3.17 -2.65 -21.31
N ARG A 121 -4.39 -2.56 -20.79
CA ARG A 121 -4.71 -1.70 -19.64
C ARG A 121 -4.41 -2.34 -18.30
N LEU A 122 -4.11 -3.65 -18.28
CA LEU A 122 -3.76 -4.39 -17.07
C LEU A 122 -2.24 -4.40 -16.90
N VAL A 123 -1.78 -3.92 -15.76
CA VAL A 123 -0.37 -3.82 -15.39
C VAL A 123 -0.15 -4.60 -14.10
N PRO A 124 0.23 -5.87 -14.20
CA PRO A 124 0.63 -6.64 -13.02
C PRO A 124 1.81 -5.99 -12.32
N TYR A 125 1.87 -6.13 -11.01
CA TYR A 125 2.97 -5.59 -10.22
C TYR A 125 3.37 -6.49 -9.06
N PHE A 126 4.60 -6.29 -8.64
CA PHE A 126 5.15 -6.75 -7.38
C PHE A 126 5.83 -5.59 -6.69
N SER A 127 5.69 -5.49 -5.37
CA SER A 127 6.37 -4.47 -4.56
C SER A 127 6.87 -5.07 -3.26
N GLY A 128 7.92 -4.45 -2.72
CA GLY A 128 8.46 -4.78 -1.42
C GLY A 128 9.21 -3.61 -0.81
N GLY A 129 9.17 -3.51 0.51
CA GLY A 129 9.83 -2.42 1.22
C GLY A 129 9.96 -2.69 2.71
N VAL A 130 10.72 -1.81 3.35
CA VAL A 130 11.00 -1.83 4.79
C VAL A 130 10.74 -0.46 5.38
N GLY A 131 10.41 -0.43 6.65
CA GLY A 131 10.13 0.83 7.34
C GLY A 131 10.07 0.67 8.84
N ALA A 132 9.57 1.70 9.48
CA ALA A 132 9.40 1.74 10.92
C ALA A 132 8.15 2.54 11.30
N GLY A 133 7.75 2.41 12.55
CA GLY A 133 6.61 3.15 13.07
C GLY A 133 6.41 2.91 14.55
N TRP A 134 5.25 3.30 15.00
CA TRP A 134 4.85 3.25 16.40
C TRP A 134 3.51 2.54 16.54
N ILE A 135 3.50 1.53 17.40
CA ILE A 135 2.30 0.82 17.84
C ILE A 135 2.04 1.22 19.30
N ASP A 136 0.81 1.20 19.76
CA ASP A 136 0.52 1.37 21.19
C ASP A 136 0.76 0.04 21.92
N SER A 137 2.00 -0.23 22.31
CA SER A 137 2.44 -1.50 22.88
C SER A 137 1.82 -1.78 24.25
N HIS A 138 1.58 -3.06 24.53
CA HIS A 138 1.04 -3.57 25.80
C HIS A 138 1.89 -4.74 26.32
N PRO A 139 3.12 -4.49 26.78
CA PRO A 139 4.03 -5.54 27.23
C PRO A 139 3.52 -6.36 28.43
N GLU A 140 2.60 -5.80 29.21
CA GLU A 140 1.94 -6.46 30.33
C GLU A 140 0.90 -7.50 29.91
N VAL A 141 0.47 -7.50 28.64
CA VAL A 141 -0.50 -8.44 28.10
C VAL A 141 0.23 -9.57 27.37
N PRO A 142 -0.05 -10.86 27.69
CA PRO A 142 0.56 -11.97 26.97
C PRO A 142 0.35 -11.89 25.46
N GLY A 143 1.43 -11.76 24.69
CA GLY A 143 1.42 -11.58 23.24
C GLY A 143 1.47 -10.12 22.76
N GLY A 144 1.46 -9.14 23.65
CA GLY A 144 1.66 -7.72 23.30
C GLY A 144 3.10 -7.40 22.92
N GLN A 145 3.30 -6.34 22.18
CA GLN A 145 4.63 -5.82 21.81
C GLN A 145 5.33 -5.23 23.04
N GLY A 146 6.65 -5.42 23.12
CA GLY A 146 7.46 -4.96 24.25
C GLY A 146 7.79 -3.48 24.24
N GLN A 147 7.59 -2.81 23.10
CA GLN A 147 7.82 -1.37 22.93
C GLN A 147 7.01 -0.81 21.80
N ASP A 148 6.79 0.51 21.81
CA ASP A 148 6.01 1.22 20.79
C ASP A 148 6.73 1.27 19.44
N PHE A 149 8.03 1.49 19.44
CA PHE A 149 8.80 1.55 18.18
C PHE A 149 8.96 0.16 17.57
N THR A 150 8.49 0.00 16.33
CA THR A 150 8.55 -1.27 15.60
C THR A 150 9.01 -1.04 14.17
N PHE A 151 9.61 -2.08 13.60
CA PHE A 151 9.92 -2.16 12.18
C PHE A 151 8.77 -2.81 11.42
N ASN A 152 8.60 -2.42 10.15
CA ASN A 152 7.68 -3.07 9.24
C ASN A 152 8.38 -3.57 7.98
N ILE A 153 7.94 -4.71 7.47
CA ILE A 153 8.28 -5.23 6.14
C ILE A 153 6.97 -5.36 5.39
N LEU A 154 6.87 -4.75 4.23
CA LEU A 154 5.71 -4.87 3.34
C LEU A 154 6.08 -5.60 2.06
N SER A 155 5.18 -6.46 1.58
CA SER A 155 5.26 -7.05 0.26
C SER A 155 3.86 -7.12 -0.35
N ALA A 156 3.71 -6.71 -1.60
CA ALA A 156 2.43 -6.79 -2.28
C ALA A 156 2.56 -7.31 -3.71
N VAL A 157 1.55 -8.02 -4.14
CA VAL A 157 1.36 -8.43 -5.53
C VAL A 157 -0.04 -8.03 -5.98
N GLY A 158 -0.18 -7.61 -7.23
CA GLY A 158 -1.48 -7.20 -7.72
C GLY A 158 -1.49 -6.79 -9.17
N VAL A 159 -2.57 -6.14 -9.56
CA VAL A 159 -2.78 -5.59 -10.90
C VAL A 159 -3.29 -4.17 -10.78
N SER A 160 -2.69 -3.26 -11.56
CA SER A 160 -3.23 -1.92 -11.79
C SER A 160 -4.02 -1.93 -13.11
N TYR A 161 -5.23 -1.41 -13.09
CA TYR A 161 -6.02 -1.13 -14.27
C TYR A 161 -5.90 0.34 -14.65
N ILE A 162 -5.44 0.62 -15.86
CA ILE A 162 -5.32 1.99 -16.42
C ILE A 162 -6.72 2.47 -16.83
N VAL A 163 -7.29 3.39 -16.07
CA VAL A 163 -8.60 3.98 -16.36
C VAL A 163 -8.48 4.97 -17.50
N ASN A 164 -7.50 5.88 -17.39
CA ASN A 164 -7.14 6.89 -18.39
C ASN A 164 -5.67 7.33 -18.17
N ASP A 165 -5.23 8.39 -18.85
CA ASP A 165 -3.86 8.89 -18.79
C ASP A 165 -3.42 9.38 -17.41
N ASN A 166 -4.36 9.67 -16.51
CA ASN A 166 -4.10 10.25 -15.20
C ASN A 166 -4.40 9.29 -14.06
N TRP A 167 -5.19 8.22 -14.28
CA TRP A 167 -5.74 7.41 -13.20
C TRP A 167 -5.57 5.91 -13.42
N LYS A 168 -5.21 5.23 -12.33
CA LYS A 168 -5.20 3.76 -12.23
C LYS A 168 -5.99 3.32 -11.00
N ILE A 169 -6.59 2.15 -11.08
CA ILE A 169 -7.15 1.41 -9.94
C ILE A 169 -6.21 0.24 -9.67
N ASN A 170 -5.84 0.06 -8.42
CA ASN A 170 -4.99 -1.05 -7.96
C ASN A 170 -5.84 -2.06 -7.19
N VAL A 171 -5.63 -3.34 -7.47
CA VAL A 171 -6.19 -4.45 -6.69
C VAL A 171 -5.10 -5.47 -6.47
N GLY A 172 -4.96 -5.95 -5.24
CA GLY A 172 -3.88 -6.87 -4.90
C GLY A 172 -4.04 -7.57 -3.58
N ALA A 173 -2.97 -8.21 -3.18
CA ALA A 173 -2.79 -8.81 -1.86
C ALA A 173 -1.53 -8.23 -1.22
N LEU A 174 -1.63 -7.94 0.07
CA LEU A 174 -0.60 -7.34 0.89
C LEU A 174 -0.19 -8.31 1.99
N TYR A 175 1.10 -8.45 2.20
CA TYR A 175 1.71 -9.05 3.38
C TYR A 175 2.45 -7.97 4.17
N GLN A 176 2.29 -8.01 5.48
CA GLN A 176 2.99 -7.15 6.42
C GLN A 176 3.56 -7.95 7.58
N HIS A 177 4.79 -7.63 7.93
CA HIS A 177 5.43 -8.11 9.14
C HIS A 177 5.73 -6.91 10.04
N LEU A 178 5.32 -7.00 11.31
CA LEU A 178 5.64 -6.02 12.37
C LEU A 178 6.44 -6.71 13.47
N SER A 179 7.54 -6.10 13.87
CA SER A 179 8.35 -6.57 15.02
C SER A 179 9.22 -5.45 15.57
N ASN A 180 9.62 -5.54 16.82
CA ASN A 180 10.58 -4.58 17.39
C ASN A 180 12.05 -4.95 17.11
N GLY A 181 12.28 -5.97 16.25
CA GLY A 181 13.64 -6.43 15.90
C GLY A 181 14.40 -7.08 17.05
N GLY A 182 13.71 -7.50 18.11
CA GLY A 182 14.34 -8.08 19.30
C GLY A 182 15.04 -7.07 20.22
N GLN A 183 14.69 -5.78 20.08
CA GLN A 183 15.28 -4.72 20.92
C GLN A 183 14.77 -4.78 22.36
N THR A 184 13.53 -5.24 22.55
CA THR A 184 12.88 -5.33 23.86
C THR A 184 11.96 -6.57 23.89
N ASP A 185 11.97 -7.31 24.97
CA ASP A 185 11.02 -8.40 25.20
C ASP A 185 9.70 -7.86 25.79
N PRO A 186 8.55 -8.43 25.41
CA PRO A 186 8.35 -9.45 24.38
C PRO A 186 8.40 -8.91 22.94
N ASN A 187 8.79 -9.77 21.99
CA ASN A 187 8.74 -9.47 20.55
C ASN A 187 7.92 -10.54 19.81
N PRO A 188 6.60 -10.51 19.86
CA PRO A 188 5.74 -11.56 19.34
C PRO A 188 5.67 -11.64 17.81
N SER A 189 6.34 -10.78 17.06
CA SER A 189 6.41 -10.79 15.59
C SER A 189 5.05 -11.02 14.91
N LEU A 190 4.35 -9.97 14.59
CA LEU A 190 3.03 -10.03 13.98
C LEU A 190 3.14 -10.16 12.44
N ASN A 191 2.57 -11.25 11.91
CA ASN A 191 2.48 -11.48 10.47
C ASN A 191 1.03 -11.32 10.01
N LEU A 192 0.82 -10.46 9.03
CA LEU A 192 -0.49 -10.04 8.53
C LEU A 192 -0.57 -10.27 7.02
N PHE A 193 -1.73 -10.66 6.55
CA PHE A 193 -1.99 -10.86 5.13
C PHE A 193 -3.44 -10.50 4.81
N GLY A 194 -3.68 -9.89 3.63
CA GLY A 194 -5.05 -9.59 3.19
C GLY A 194 -5.14 -8.89 1.86
N PRO A 195 -6.37 -8.63 1.40
CA PRO A 195 -6.64 -7.87 0.19
C PRO A 195 -6.28 -6.40 0.33
N GLN A 196 -5.90 -5.78 -0.78
CA GLN A 196 -5.63 -4.35 -0.91
C GLN A 196 -6.30 -3.81 -2.17
N VAL A 197 -6.87 -2.62 -2.06
CA VAL A 197 -7.41 -1.85 -3.19
C VAL A 197 -6.91 -0.41 -3.09
N GLY A 198 -6.86 0.29 -4.21
CA GLY A 198 -6.45 1.69 -4.19
C GLY A 198 -6.62 2.40 -5.51
N VAL A 199 -6.41 3.71 -5.47
CA VAL A 199 -6.44 4.60 -6.62
C VAL A 199 -5.10 5.31 -6.72
N THR A 200 -4.58 5.41 -7.94
CA THR A 200 -3.33 6.12 -8.25
C THR A 200 -3.60 7.24 -9.24
N CYS A 201 -3.09 8.43 -8.93
CA CYS A 201 -3.01 9.58 -9.84
C CYS A 201 -1.60 9.69 -10.42
N LEU A 202 -1.50 9.98 -11.72
CA LEU A 202 -0.24 10.14 -12.47
C LEU A 202 -0.05 11.63 -12.82
N PHE A 203 1.21 12.11 -12.63
CA PHE A 203 1.62 13.49 -12.89
C PHE A 203 2.77 13.56 -13.89
#